data_e04f7f006a854a42980b80798b7ff86e
#
_entry.id   e04f7f006a854a42980b80798b7ff86e
#
_cell.length_a   1.000
_cell.length_b   1.000
_cell.length_c   1.000
_cell.angle_alpha   90.00
_cell.angle_beta   90.00
_cell.angle_gamma   90.00
#
_symmetry.space_group_name_H-M   'P 1'
#
loop_
_entity.id
_entity.type
_entity.pdbx_description
1 polymer ?
#
loop_
_entity_poly.entity_id
_entity_poly.type
_entity_poly.pdbx_seq_one_letter_code
_entity_poly.pdbx_strand_id
1 'polypeptide(L)'
;MIGITTARTAATPGRRMALAALFCAAATAASSMPARAAPVVAPDALVRQISTEVIDTVKADKEIQAGNIERIIALVDAKVMPHVNFQRMTAIAVGRPWRSATPDQRARLQAEFKTLLVRTYSGALTQVRDQTVQLRPMRARAEDEEVVVRTEVRGRGDPIQLDYRLEKTPAGWKIYDVNVLGVWLADTSFKSQFAPVITNSGIDGLIANLADLNRKAARN
;
A
#
# COMPACT_ATOMS: atom_id res chain seq x y z
N MET A 1 61.75 60.98 35.35
CA MET A 1 61.68 61.21 36.81
C MET A 1 61.12 59.94 37.40
N ILE A 2 61.97 59.21 38.02
CA ILE A 2 61.90 58.79 39.44
C ILE A 2 60.76 57.78 39.60
N GLY A 3 60.86 56.58 39.99
CA GLY A 3 61.96 55.88 40.63
C GLY A 3 61.37 54.72 41.38
N ILE A 4 62.16 53.63 41.37
CA ILE A 4 62.53 52.89 42.61
C ILE A 4 61.33 52.00 43.19
N THR A 5 61.45 50.76 43.42
CA THR A 5 62.44 49.78 43.91
C THR A 5 61.73 48.76 44.79
N THR A 6 62.07 47.50 44.52
CA THR A 6 62.24 46.39 45.51
C THR A 6 61.17 46.09 46.52
N ALA A 7 60.75 44.84 46.76
CA ALA A 7 61.57 43.80 47.40
C ALA A 7 60.88 42.43 47.36
N ARG A 8 61.64 41.51 47.05
CA ARG A 8 61.84 40.17 47.50
C ARG A 8 61.29 39.83 48.89
N THR A 9 60.50 38.77 49.03
CA THR A 9 60.80 37.83 50.12
C THR A 9 60.20 36.44 49.76
N ALA A 10 61.08 35.48 49.83
CA ALA A 10 60.81 34.05 49.69
C ALA A 10 60.33 33.47 51.03
N ALA A 11 59.47 32.49 50.95
CA ALA A 11 59.41 31.43 51.94
C ALA A 11 58.56 30.26 51.43
N THR A 12 59.18 29.16 51.20
CA THR A 12 58.69 27.76 51.17
C THR A 12 58.51 27.26 52.60
N PRO A 13 58.04 26.00 52.82
CA PRO A 13 57.03 25.15 52.14
C PRO A 13 55.96 24.66 53.13
N GLY A 14 54.88 24.22 52.61
CA GLY A 14 53.84 23.50 53.44
C GLY A 14 53.15 22.38 52.65
N ARG A 15 53.72 21.27 52.75
CA ARG A 15 53.26 19.93 52.53
C ARG A 15 51.84 19.75 53.12
N ARG A 16 50.88 19.29 52.35
CA ARG A 16 49.91 18.22 52.74
C ARG A 16 48.69 18.19 51.82
N MET A 17 48.46 16.99 51.41
CA MET A 17 47.22 16.28 51.10
C MET A 17 46.77 16.26 49.67
N ALA A 18 47.14 15.16 49.09
CA ALA A 18 46.46 14.54 47.94
C ALA A 18 44.98 14.32 48.22
N LEU A 19 44.15 14.74 47.30
CA LEU A 19 42.79 14.18 47.14
C LEU A 19 42.63 13.84 45.64
N ALA A 20 42.71 12.56 45.41
CA ALA A 20 42.45 11.91 44.13
C ALA A 20 40.99 12.14 43.77
N ALA A 21 40.76 12.95 42.75
CA ALA A 21 39.47 13.00 42.07
C ALA A 21 39.47 11.88 41.02
N LEU A 22 38.92 10.76 41.37
CA LEU A 22 38.58 9.67 40.45
C LEU A 22 37.42 10.16 39.57
N PHE A 23 37.71 10.58 38.33
CA PHE A 23 36.69 10.78 37.32
C PHE A 23 36.25 9.40 36.81
N CYS A 24 35.14 8.87 37.36
CA CYS A 24 34.40 7.74 36.80
C CYS A 24 33.81 8.19 35.47
N ALA A 25 34.47 7.89 34.38
CA ALA A 25 33.89 7.90 33.04
C ALA A 25 32.91 6.73 32.97
N ALA A 26 31.63 6.99 33.29
CA ALA A 26 30.56 6.06 33.02
C ALA A 26 30.34 6.04 31.49
N ALA A 27 30.97 5.06 30.82
CA ALA A 27 30.68 4.73 29.46
C ALA A 27 29.24 4.14 29.40
N THR A 28 28.28 4.99 29.08
CA THR A 28 26.93 4.55 28.70
C THR A 28 27.02 3.80 27.39
N ALA A 29 27.22 2.49 27.43
CA ALA A 29 27.02 1.61 26.30
C ALA A 29 25.52 1.70 25.94
N ALA A 30 25.18 2.57 24.99
CA ALA A 30 23.87 2.57 24.35
C ALA A 30 23.75 1.24 23.61
N SER A 31 23.10 0.25 24.26
CA SER A 31 22.70 -1.00 23.64
C SER A 31 21.70 -0.66 22.55
N SER A 32 22.16 -0.51 21.32
CA SER A 32 21.32 -0.46 20.13
C SER A 32 20.63 -1.84 20.01
N MET A 33 19.44 -1.99 20.59
CA MET A 33 18.57 -3.14 20.32
C MET A 33 18.31 -3.14 18.81
N PRO A 34 18.61 -4.24 18.10
CA PRO A 34 18.21 -4.34 16.71
C PRO A 34 16.69 -4.19 16.66
N ALA A 35 16.20 -3.21 15.92
CA ALA A 35 14.78 -3.07 15.66
C ALA A 35 14.32 -4.38 15.00
N ARG A 36 13.60 -5.20 15.76
CA ARG A 36 13.01 -6.43 15.25
C ARG A 36 11.97 -6.01 14.22
N ALA A 37 12.27 -6.20 12.94
CA ALA A 37 11.29 -5.99 11.88
C ALA A 37 10.02 -6.76 12.26
N ALA A 38 8.88 -6.08 12.23
CA ALA A 38 7.60 -6.73 12.46
C ALA A 38 7.47 -7.90 11.48
N PRO A 39 6.96 -9.06 11.92
CA PRO A 39 6.82 -10.21 11.04
C PRO A 39 5.97 -9.82 9.83
N VAL A 40 6.50 -10.01 8.62
CA VAL A 40 5.77 -9.76 7.38
C VAL A 40 4.58 -10.71 7.35
N VAL A 41 3.37 -10.16 7.28
CA VAL A 41 2.14 -10.94 7.18
C VAL A 41 2.21 -11.80 5.91
N ALA A 42 1.91 -13.08 6.01
CA ALA A 42 1.91 -13.99 4.86
C ALA A 42 0.87 -13.54 3.81
N PRO A 43 1.11 -13.76 2.50
CA PRO A 43 0.27 -13.21 1.44
C PRO A 43 -1.17 -13.75 1.46
N ASP A 44 -1.37 -14.98 1.84
CA ASP A 44 -2.70 -15.60 2.02
C ASP A 44 -3.43 -15.05 3.26
N ALA A 45 -2.70 -14.83 4.35
CA ALA A 45 -3.25 -14.20 5.55
C ALA A 45 -3.66 -12.75 5.26
N LEU A 46 -2.87 -11.99 4.48
CA LEU A 46 -3.20 -10.64 4.05
C LEU A 46 -4.50 -10.62 3.23
N VAL A 47 -4.62 -11.49 2.22
CA VAL A 47 -5.82 -11.56 1.38
C VAL A 47 -7.05 -11.96 2.23
N ARG A 48 -6.89 -12.91 3.14
CA ARG A 48 -7.96 -13.29 4.07
C ARG A 48 -8.41 -12.11 4.91
N GLN A 49 -7.45 -11.41 5.52
CA GLN A 49 -7.74 -10.25 6.38
C GLN A 49 -8.52 -9.19 5.62
N ILE A 50 -8.01 -8.72 4.47
CA ILE A 50 -8.65 -7.67 3.65
C ILE A 50 -10.06 -8.11 3.26
N SER A 51 -10.20 -9.33 2.77
CA SER A 51 -11.49 -9.85 2.30
C SER A 51 -12.52 -9.93 3.42
N THR A 52 -12.11 -10.40 4.61
CA THR A 52 -12.99 -10.45 5.79
C THR A 52 -13.38 -9.04 6.24
N GLU A 53 -12.42 -8.12 6.36
CA GLU A 53 -12.70 -6.74 6.76
C GLU A 53 -13.64 -6.02 5.79
N VAL A 54 -13.47 -6.22 4.48
CA VAL A 54 -14.37 -5.66 3.46
C VAL A 54 -15.77 -6.24 3.60
N ILE A 55 -15.91 -7.56 3.67
CA ILE A 55 -17.22 -8.23 3.81
C ILE A 55 -17.92 -7.78 5.09
N ASP A 56 -17.23 -7.73 6.22
CA ASP A 56 -17.82 -7.34 7.51
C ASP A 56 -18.25 -5.87 7.49
N THR A 57 -17.45 -4.99 6.89
CA THR A 57 -17.81 -3.59 6.74
C THR A 57 -19.04 -3.42 5.86
N VAL A 58 -19.12 -4.14 4.73
CA VAL A 58 -20.28 -4.10 3.83
C VAL A 58 -21.52 -4.62 4.53
N LYS A 59 -21.43 -5.69 5.31
CA LYS A 59 -22.56 -6.23 6.09
C LYS A 59 -23.06 -5.25 7.14
N ALA A 60 -22.18 -4.45 7.73
CA ALA A 60 -22.53 -3.49 8.78
C ALA A 60 -23.06 -2.16 8.22
N ASP A 61 -22.74 -1.79 6.98
CA ASP A 61 -23.04 -0.47 6.40
C ASP A 61 -24.21 -0.58 5.39
N LYS A 62 -25.38 -0.08 5.81
CA LYS A 62 -26.60 -0.09 5.00
C LYS A 62 -26.51 0.80 3.76
N GLU A 63 -25.73 1.87 3.80
CA GLU A 63 -25.55 2.76 2.66
C GLU A 63 -24.72 2.08 1.57
N ILE A 64 -23.69 1.33 1.94
CA ILE A 64 -22.93 0.51 1.00
C ILE A 64 -23.85 -0.55 0.37
N GLN A 65 -24.69 -1.20 1.17
CA GLN A 65 -25.67 -2.18 0.67
C GLN A 65 -26.73 -1.55 -0.24
N ALA A 66 -27.02 -0.26 -0.06
CA ALA A 66 -27.91 0.52 -0.92
C ALA A 66 -27.18 1.07 -2.18
N GLY A 67 -25.88 0.85 -2.31
CA GLY A 67 -25.11 1.27 -3.48
C GLY A 67 -24.56 2.70 -3.42
N ASN A 68 -24.47 3.31 -2.22
CA ASN A 68 -23.83 4.62 -2.06
C ASN A 68 -22.38 4.55 -2.49
N ILE A 69 -22.08 5.15 -3.64
CA ILE A 69 -20.77 5.04 -4.30
C ILE A 69 -19.67 5.78 -3.52
N GLU A 70 -19.98 6.87 -2.84
CA GLU A 70 -19.02 7.63 -2.02
C GLU A 70 -18.59 6.78 -0.81
N ARG A 71 -19.53 6.07 -0.19
CA ARG A 71 -19.23 5.13 0.91
C ARG A 71 -18.39 3.96 0.43
N ILE A 72 -18.67 3.44 -0.76
CA ILE A 72 -17.88 2.35 -1.37
C ILE A 72 -16.46 2.83 -1.68
N ILE A 73 -16.30 4.03 -2.24
CA ILE A 73 -14.97 4.61 -2.48
C ILE A 73 -14.21 4.77 -1.16
N ALA A 74 -14.85 5.31 -0.13
CA ALA A 74 -14.22 5.46 1.20
C ALA A 74 -13.80 4.12 1.80
N LEU A 75 -14.61 3.08 1.68
CA LEU A 75 -14.25 1.71 2.08
C LEU A 75 -13.00 1.22 1.34
N VAL A 76 -12.99 1.37 0.01
CA VAL A 76 -11.86 0.93 -0.84
C VAL A 76 -10.59 1.69 -0.45
N ASP A 77 -10.67 3.01 -0.28
CA ASP A 77 -9.52 3.83 0.09
C ASP A 77 -8.96 3.49 1.48
N ALA A 78 -9.84 3.19 2.43
CA ALA A 78 -9.42 2.88 3.80
C ALA A 78 -8.93 1.43 3.98
N LYS A 79 -9.56 0.45 3.32
CA LYS A 79 -9.35 -0.97 3.60
C LYS A 79 -8.62 -1.74 2.50
N VAL A 80 -8.70 -1.30 1.25
CA VAL A 80 -8.12 -2.02 0.10
C VAL A 80 -6.84 -1.35 -0.38
N MET A 81 -6.89 -0.05 -0.67
CA MET A 81 -5.77 0.68 -1.28
C MET A 81 -4.45 0.61 -0.51
N PRO A 82 -4.41 0.58 0.84
CA PRO A 82 -3.16 0.42 1.59
C PRO A 82 -2.42 -0.90 1.27
N HIS A 83 -3.13 -1.89 0.75
CA HIS A 83 -2.61 -3.23 0.45
C HIS A 83 -2.39 -3.48 -1.05
N VAL A 84 -2.63 -2.48 -1.90
CA VAL A 84 -2.52 -2.58 -3.36
C VAL A 84 -1.36 -1.74 -3.89
N ASN A 85 -0.54 -2.29 -4.79
CA ASN A 85 0.32 -1.50 -5.65
C ASN A 85 -0.48 -1.05 -6.88
N PHE A 86 -1.29 -0.01 -6.69
CA PHE A 86 -2.19 0.47 -7.74
C PHE A 86 -1.44 1.12 -8.91
N GLN A 87 -0.25 1.67 -8.65
CA GLN A 87 0.63 2.17 -9.70
C GLN A 87 1.05 1.04 -10.66
N ARG A 88 1.46 -0.12 -10.11
CA ARG A 88 1.82 -1.29 -10.91
C ARG A 88 0.60 -1.83 -11.67
N MET A 89 -0.54 -1.95 -11.00
CA MET A 89 -1.80 -2.37 -11.63
C MET A 89 -2.15 -1.50 -12.84
N THR A 90 -2.11 -0.17 -12.68
CA THR A 90 -2.37 0.78 -13.76
C THR A 90 -1.33 0.67 -14.88
N ALA A 91 -0.05 0.51 -14.51
CA ALA A 91 1.03 0.33 -15.49
C ALA A 91 0.83 -0.92 -16.37
N ILE A 92 0.34 -2.01 -15.80
CA ILE A 92 0.03 -3.24 -16.53
C ILE A 92 -1.15 -2.99 -17.49
N ALA A 93 -2.21 -2.35 -17.04
CA ALA A 93 -3.38 -2.05 -17.86
C ALA A 93 -3.06 -1.09 -19.03
N VAL A 94 -2.21 -0.09 -18.80
CA VAL A 94 -1.78 0.87 -19.84
C VAL A 94 -0.74 0.24 -20.80
N GLY A 95 0.08 -0.67 -20.28
CA GLY A 95 1.13 -1.33 -21.04
C GLY A 95 2.34 -0.46 -21.35
N ARG A 96 2.96 -0.67 -22.53
CA ARG A 96 4.20 0.05 -22.93
C ARG A 96 4.12 1.57 -22.83
N PRO A 97 3.02 2.23 -23.22
CA PRO A 97 2.89 3.69 -23.14
C PRO A 97 3.06 4.28 -21.74
N TRP A 98 2.85 3.49 -20.68
CA TRP A 98 3.11 3.91 -19.31
C TRP A 98 4.52 4.47 -19.09
N ARG A 99 5.52 3.95 -19.81
CA ARG A 99 6.93 4.37 -19.63
C ARG A 99 7.15 5.82 -20.06
N SER A 100 6.43 6.29 -21.07
CA SER A 100 6.51 7.66 -21.60
C SER A 100 5.50 8.61 -20.95
N ALA A 101 4.58 8.10 -20.12
CA ALA A 101 3.62 8.95 -19.40
C ALA A 101 4.32 9.83 -18.37
N THR A 102 3.94 11.12 -18.34
CA THR A 102 4.41 12.08 -17.34
C THR A 102 3.91 11.72 -15.94
N PRO A 103 4.53 12.24 -14.87
CA PRO A 103 4.03 12.03 -13.50
C PRO A 103 2.56 12.46 -13.34
N ASP A 104 2.15 13.58 -13.92
CA ASP A 104 0.76 14.05 -13.89
C ASP A 104 -0.18 13.09 -14.62
N GLN A 105 0.17 12.66 -15.83
CA GLN A 105 -0.61 11.65 -16.57
C GLN A 105 -0.76 10.35 -15.78
N ARG A 106 0.31 9.86 -15.13
CA ARG A 106 0.25 8.67 -14.30
C ARG A 106 -0.68 8.84 -13.09
N ALA A 107 -0.64 10.00 -12.44
CA ALA A 107 -1.52 10.30 -11.32
C ALA A 107 -3.00 10.34 -11.77
N ARG A 108 -3.29 11.01 -12.88
CA ARG A 108 -4.65 11.11 -13.45
C ARG A 108 -5.16 9.74 -13.91
N LEU A 109 -4.33 8.95 -14.61
CA LEU A 109 -4.70 7.58 -15.00
C LEU A 109 -5.07 6.73 -13.78
N GLN A 110 -4.28 6.78 -12.71
CA GLN A 110 -4.58 6.04 -11.49
C GLN A 110 -5.90 6.49 -10.86
N ALA A 111 -6.15 7.80 -10.78
CA ALA A 111 -7.38 8.32 -10.19
C ALA A 111 -8.62 7.89 -10.98
N GLU A 112 -8.59 8.06 -12.31
CA GLU A 112 -9.72 7.70 -13.17
C GLU A 112 -9.91 6.18 -13.24
N PHE A 113 -8.83 5.40 -13.31
CA PHE A 113 -8.93 3.94 -13.35
C PHE A 113 -9.45 3.37 -12.04
N LYS A 114 -9.03 3.90 -10.87
CA LYS A 114 -9.60 3.51 -9.57
C LYS A 114 -11.11 3.76 -9.55
N THR A 115 -11.54 4.94 -9.96
CA THR A 115 -12.96 5.30 -10.00
C THR A 115 -13.75 4.36 -10.91
N LEU A 116 -13.22 4.05 -12.10
CA LEU A 116 -13.83 3.11 -13.03
C LEU A 116 -13.99 1.72 -12.41
N LEU A 117 -12.95 1.19 -11.77
CA LEU A 117 -12.99 -0.13 -11.10
C LEU A 117 -14.04 -0.15 -10.00
N VAL A 118 -14.05 0.85 -9.13
CA VAL A 118 -15.02 0.92 -8.03
C VAL A 118 -16.44 0.95 -8.58
N ARG A 119 -16.73 1.78 -9.58
CA ARG A 119 -18.06 1.87 -10.19
C ARG A 119 -18.46 0.59 -10.90
N THR A 120 -17.55 -0.03 -11.63
CA THR A 120 -17.81 -1.28 -12.36
C THR A 120 -18.17 -2.43 -11.43
N TYR A 121 -17.52 -2.52 -10.27
CA TYR A 121 -17.65 -3.65 -9.35
C TYR A 121 -18.48 -3.35 -8.09
N SER A 122 -18.93 -2.11 -7.90
CA SER A 122 -19.75 -1.72 -6.74
C SER A 122 -21.03 -2.55 -6.58
N GLY A 123 -21.66 -2.91 -7.71
CA GLY A 123 -22.86 -3.76 -7.69
C GLY A 123 -22.64 -5.12 -7.05
N ALA A 124 -21.45 -5.69 -7.11
CA ALA A 124 -21.15 -6.94 -6.41
C ALA A 124 -21.16 -6.76 -4.88
N LEU A 125 -20.73 -5.59 -4.39
CA LEU A 125 -20.75 -5.29 -2.95
C LEU A 125 -22.17 -5.11 -2.42
N THR A 126 -23.08 -4.56 -3.22
CA THR A 126 -24.49 -4.40 -2.78
C THR A 126 -25.21 -5.73 -2.59
N GLN A 127 -24.66 -6.82 -3.09
CA GLN A 127 -25.24 -8.16 -2.98
C GLN A 127 -24.63 -8.99 -1.84
N VAL A 128 -23.70 -8.44 -1.10
CA VAL A 128 -23.09 -9.13 0.04
C VAL A 128 -24.11 -9.29 1.16
N ARG A 129 -24.37 -10.55 1.59
CA ARG A 129 -25.27 -10.92 2.69
C ARG A 129 -24.60 -11.91 3.64
N ASP A 130 -24.41 -13.13 3.19
CA ASP A 130 -23.88 -14.27 3.94
C ASP A 130 -22.56 -14.81 3.38
N GLN A 131 -21.98 -14.07 2.40
CA GLN A 131 -20.76 -14.50 1.76
C GLN A 131 -19.59 -14.63 2.74
N THR A 132 -18.76 -15.63 2.46
CA THR A 132 -17.51 -15.91 3.14
C THR A 132 -16.39 -16.13 2.13
N VAL A 133 -15.15 -15.86 2.51
CA VAL A 133 -14.00 -16.11 1.65
C VAL A 133 -13.27 -17.35 2.12
N GLN A 134 -13.08 -18.29 1.21
CA GLN A 134 -12.29 -19.49 1.42
C GLN A 134 -10.99 -19.41 0.61
N LEU A 135 -9.87 -19.54 1.30
CA LEU A 135 -8.56 -19.66 0.65
C LEU A 135 -8.39 -21.08 0.11
N ARG A 136 -7.84 -21.17 -1.09
CA ARG A 136 -7.33 -22.43 -1.63
C ARG A 136 -5.87 -22.64 -1.19
N PRO A 137 -5.41 -23.89 -1.07
CA PRO A 137 -4.03 -24.16 -0.70
C PRO A 137 -3.05 -23.43 -1.61
N MET A 138 -2.13 -22.70 -1.02
CA MET A 138 -1.07 -21.99 -1.72
C MET A 138 0.26 -22.69 -1.45
N ARG A 139 1.09 -22.80 -2.50
CA ARG A 139 2.49 -23.22 -2.37
C ARG A 139 3.36 -22.02 -2.67
N ALA A 140 3.82 -21.35 -1.61
CA ALA A 140 4.80 -20.26 -1.73
C ALA A 140 6.05 -20.65 -0.97
N ARG A 141 7.21 -20.26 -1.50
CA ARG A 141 8.52 -20.39 -0.87
C ARG A 141 8.89 -19.07 -0.23
N ALA A 142 9.82 -19.11 0.72
CA ALA A 142 10.28 -17.90 1.40
C ALA A 142 10.98 -16.90 0.47
N GLU A 143 11.61 -17.41 -0.59
CA GLU A 143 12.31 -16.65 -1.63
C GLU A 143 11.42 -16.08 -2.73
N ASP A 144 10.16 -16.52 -2.82
CA ASP A 144 9.26 -16.02 -3.87
C ASP A 144 9.00 -14.51 -3.69
N GLU A 145 9.26 -13.76 -4.75
CA GLU A 145 9.01 -12.32 -4.82
C GLU A 145 7.60 -12.00 -5.35
N GLU A 146 6.97 -12.97 -6.02
CA GLU A 146 5.61 -12.88 -6.53
C GLU A 146 4.86 -14.19 -6.27
N VAL A 147 3.59 -14.05 -5.89
CA VAL A 147 2.72 -15.21 -5.62
C VAL A 147 1.31 -14.99 -6.17
N VAL A 148 0.59 -16.09 -6.35
CA VAL A 148 -0.86 -16.06 -6.63
C VAL A 148 -1.60 -16.66 -5.46
N VAL A 149 -2.42 -15.85 -4.81
CA VAL A 149 -3.37 -16.31 -3.78
C VAL A 149 -4.70 -16.56 -4.45
N ARG A 150 -5.22 -17.79 -4.30
CA ARG A 150 -6.49 -18.21 -4.87
C ARG A 150 -7.57 -18.26 -3.81
N THR A 151 -8.75 -17.69 -4.12
CA THR A 151 -9.87 -17.70 -3.20
C THR A 151 -11.18 -18.08 -3.92
N GLU A 152 -12.14 -18.48 -3.11
CA GLU A 152 -13.54 -18.60 -3.50
C GLU A 152 -14.41 -17.80 -2.55
N VAL A 153 -15.22 -16.92 -3.11
CA VAL A 153 -16.30 -16.28 -2.37
C VAL A 153 -17.53 -17.19 -2.45
N ARG A 154 -17.98 -17.67 -1.31
CA ARG A 154 -19.13 -18.59 -1.19
C ARG A 154 -20.28 -17.90 -0.47
N GLY A 155 -21.49 -18.16 -0.95
CA GLY A 155 -22.76 -17.70 -0.42
C GLY A 155 -23.88 -18.58 -0.97
N ARG A 156 -25.07 -18.03 -1.16
CA ARG A 156 -26.24 -18.78 -1.65
C ARG A 156 -26.20 -19.15 -3.14
N GLY A 157 -25.29 -18.58 -3.92
CA GLY A 157 -25.16 -18.87 -5.35
C GLY A 157 -23.94 -19.75 -5.64
N ASP A 158 -23.57 -19.81 -6.92
CA ASP A 158 -22.33 -20.46 -7.34
C ASP A 158 -21.12 -19.76 -6.73
N PRO A 159 -20.08 -20.51 -6.35
CA PRO A 159 -18.86 -19.93 -5.83
C PRO A 159 -18.21 -19.00 -6.87
N ILE A 160 -17.84 -17.80 -6.44
CA ILE A 160 -17.11 -16.84 -7.29
C ILE A 160 -15.63 -17.00 -7.03
N GLN A 161 -14.87 -17.38 -8.08
CA GLN A 161 -13.43 -17.44 -8.00
C GLN A 161 -12.85 -16.03 -8.09
N LEU A 162 -12.03 -15.68 -7.09
CA LEU A 162 -11.20 -14.47 -7.08
C LEU A 162 -9.76 -14.87 -6.76
N ASP A 163 -8.84 -14.60 -7.69
CA ASP A 163 -7.42 -14.85 -7.48
C ASP A 163 -6.68 -13.51 -7.48
N TYR A 164 -5.58 -13.44 -6.74
CA TYR A 164 -4.83 -12.21 -6.54
C TYR A 164 -3.36 -12.47 -6.88
N ARG A 165 -2.75 -11.60 -7.70
CA ARG A 165 -1.30 -11.53 -7.84
C ARG A 165 -0.74 -10.57 -6.82
N LEU A 166 0.22 -11.02 -6.03
CA LEU A 166 0.90 -10.21 -5.04
C LEU A 166 2.39 -10.17 -5.33
N GLU A 167 3.00 -9.04 -5.00
CA GLU A 167 4.44 -8.85 -5.00
C GLU A 167 4.93 -8.55 -3.59
N LYS A 168 6.17 -8.96 -3.30
CA LYS A 168 6.85 -8.67 -2.07
C LYS A 168 7.53 -7.31 -2.17
N THR A 169 7.27 -6.43 -1.20
CA THR A 169 7.87 -5.11 -1.11
C THR A 169 8.54 -4.92 0.25
N PRO A 170 9.37 -3.90 0.46
CA PRO A 170 9.90 -3.58 1.78
C PRO A 170 8.81 -3.33 2.83
N ALA A 171 7.62 -2.90 2.40
CA ALA A 171 6.46 -2.66 3.26
C ALA A 171 5.53 -3.89 3.41
N GLY A 172 5.96 -5.08 2.95
CA GLY A 172 5.19 -6.31 2.93
C GLY A 172 4.58 -6.62 1.56
N TRP A 173 3.67 -7.58 1.54
CA TRP A 173 3.00 -8.00 0.31
C TRP A 173 2.00 -6.95 -0.17
N LYS A 174 1.96 -6.73 -1.51
CA LYS A 174 1.00 -5.82 -2.17
C LYS A 174 0.33 -6.53 -3.34
N ILE A 175 -0.98 -6.39 -3.45
CA ILE A 175 -1.77 -6.87 -4.59
C ILE A 175 -1.49 -5.96 -5.78
N TYR A 176 -1.24 -6.52 -6.97
CA TYR A 176 -1.04 -5.73 -8.19
C TYR A 176 -1.93 -6.16 -9.37
N ASP A 177 -2.66 -7.28 -9.26
CA ASP A 177 -3.71 -7.66 -10.20
C ASP A 177 -4.72 -8.59 -9.53
N VAL A 178 -5.96 -8.60 -10.03
CA VAL A 178 -7.04 -9.43 -9.55
C VAL A 178 -7.64 -10.20 -10.71
N ASN A 179 -7.85 -11.49 -10.53
CA ASN A 179 -8.57 -12.35 -11.47
C ASN A 179 -10.01 -12.51 -10.98
N VAL A 180 -10.94 -12.21 -11.85
CA VAL A 180 -12.39 -12.39 -11.61
C VAL A 180 -12.91 -13.40 -12.61
N LEU A 181 -13.38 -14.55 -12.13
CA LEU A 181 -13.95 -15.60 -12.97
C LEU A 181 -13.05 -16.02 -14.15
N GLY A 182 -11.75 -16.14 -13.90
CA GLY A 182 -10.76 -16.58 -14.91
C GLY A 182 -10.10 -15.46 -15.71
N VAL A 183 -10.51 -14.20 -15.54
CA VAL A 183 -9.97 -13.05 -16.30
C VAL A 183 -9.18 -12.11 -15.39
N TRP A 184 -7.90 -11.88 -15.68
CA TRP A 184 -7.07 -10.89 -15.01
C TRP A 184 -7.49 -9.47 -15.42
N LEU A 185 -7.84 -8.64 -14.43
CA LEU A 185 -8.40 -7.32 -14.70
C LEU A 185 -7.39 -6.41 -15.40
N ALA A 186 -6.21 -6.20 -14.83
CA ALA A 186 -5.23 -5.30 -15.40
C ALA A 186 -4.58 -5.89 -16.65
N ASP A 187 -4.06 -7.13 -16.56
CA ASP A 187 -3.25 -7.73 -17.63
C ASP A 187 -4.05 -8.20 -18.86
N THR A 188 -5.32 -8.52 -18.68
CA THR A 188 -6.16 -9.03 -19.79
C THR A 188 -7.29 -8.07 -20.13
N SER A 189 -8.21 -7.82 -19.19
CA SER A 189 -9.45 -7.09 -19.46
C SER A 189 -9.18 -5.62 -19.82
N PHE A 190 -8.59 -4.86 -18.91
CA PHE A 190 -8.40 -3.42 -19.14
C PHE A 190 -7.28 -3.12 -20.14
N LYS A 191 -6.24 -3.94 -20.19
CA LYS A 191 -5.18 -3.80 -21.19
C LYS A 191 -5.74 -3.89 -22.63
N SER A 192 -6.63 -4.84 -22.87
CA SER A 192 -7.30 -4.96 -24.19
C SER A 192 -8.24 -3.82 -24.49
N GLN A 193 -8.90 -3.24 -23.48
CA GLN A 193 -9.80 -2.09 -23.64
C GLN A 193 -9.04 -0.78 -23.85
N PHE A 194 -7.91 -0.59 -23.16
CA PHE A 194 -7.14 0.66 -23.22
C PHE A 194 -6.26 0.75 -24.48
N ALA A 195 -5.76 -0.37 -24.98
CA ALA A 195 -4.83 -0.40 -26.11
C ALA A 195 -5.37 0.36 -27.34
N PRO A 196 -6.59 0.12 -27.84
CA PRO A 196 -7.10 0.85 -29.00
C PRO A 196 -7.28 2.34 -28.73
N VAL A 197 -7.72 2.73 -27.52
CA VAL A 197 -7.87 4.16 -27.16
C VAL A 197 -6.52 4.86 -27.17
N ILE A 198 -5.49 4.21 -26.57
CA ILE A 198 -4.13 4.76 -26.54
C ILE A 198 -3.54 4.86 -27.96
N THR A 199 -3.78 3.85 -28.79
CA THR A 199 -3.29 3.85 -30.18
C THR A 199 -3.87 5.02 -30.98
N ASN A 200 -5.15 5.33 -30.79
CA ASN A 200 -5.86 6.36 -31.54
C ASN A 200 -5.66 7.76 -30.97
N SER A 201 -5.53 7.91 -29.66
CA SER A 201 -5.63 9.22 -28.99
C SER A 201 -4.56 9.43 -27.91
N GLY A 202 -3.60 8.52 -27.77
CA GLY A 202 -2.53 8.61 -26.77
C GLY A 202 -3.00 8.51 -25.32
N ILE A 203 -2.09 8.84 -24.40
CA ILE A 203 -2.34 8.79 -22.95
C ILE A 203 -3.43 9.78 -22.53
N ASP A 204 -3.38 11.01 -23.04
CA ASP A 204 -4.37 12.03 -22.71
C ASP A 204 -5.77 11.66 -23.22
N GLY A 205 -5.84 11.01 -24.39
CA GLY A 205 -7.08 10.45 -24.91
C GLY A 205 -7.64 9.35 -24.01
N LEU A 206 -6.80 8.47 -23.45
CA LEU A 206 -7.24 7.48 -22.47
C LEU A 206 -7.76 8.15 -21.19
N ILE A 207 -7.05 9.15 -20.65
CA ILE A 207 -7.49 9.89 -19.46
C ILE A 207 -8.86 10.53 -19.70
N ALA A 208 -9.03 11.20 -20.83
CA ALA A 208 -10.30 11.82 -21.19
C ALA A 208 -11.45 10.81 -21.35
N ASN A 209 -11.15 9.66 -21.95
CA ASN A 209 -12.11 8.56 -22.12
C ASN A 209 -12.55 7.98 -20.76
N LEU A 210 -11.60 7.71 -19.85
CA LEU A 210 -11.91 7.22 -18.50
C LEU A 210 -12.74 8.23 -17.71
N ALA A 211 -12.37 9.51 -17.75
CA ALA A 211 -13.13 10.58 -17.09
C ALA A 211 -14.56 10.67 -17.63
N ASP A 212 -14.75 10.49 -18.94
CA ASP A 212 -16.09 10.50 -19.56
C ASP A 212 -16.93 9.28 -19.13
N LEU A 213 -16.34 8.09 -19.12
CA LEU A 213 -16.99 6.86 -18.60
C LEU A 213 -17.43 7.03 -17.15
N ASN A 214 -16.55 7.60 -16.31
CA ASN A 214 -16.85 7.85 -14.90
C ASN A 214 -17.98 8.87 -14.73
N ARG A 215 -18.01 9.93 -15.52
CA ARG A 215 -19.11 10.92 -15.51
C ARG A 215 -20.43 10.32 -15.95
N LYS A 216 -20.43 9.50 -17.00
CA LYS A 216 -21.64 8.82 -17.49
C LYS A 216 -22.20 7.86 -16.43
N ALA A 217 -21.35 7.07 -15.82
CA ALA A 217 -21.76 6.15 -14.75
C ALA A 217 -22.21 6.86 -13.46
N ALA A 218 -21.88 8.14 -13.27
CA ALA A 218 -22.38 8.94 -12.14
C ALA A 218 -23.79 9.47 -12.32
N ARG A 219 -24.33 9.46 -13.55
CA ARG A 219 -25.64 10.01 -13.90
C ARG A 219 -26.74 8.92 -13.95
N ASN A 220 -26.34 7.67 -13.97
CA ASN A 220 -27.20 6.50 -13.98
C ASN A 220 -27.36 5.92 -12.58
#